data_b6737009490e8c4c08ec153c9eb30a79
#
_entry.id   b6737009490e8c4c08ec153c9eb30a79
#
_cell.length_a   1.000
_cell.length_b   1.000
_cell.length_c   1.000
_cell.angle_alpha   90.00
_cell.angle_beta   90.00
_cell.angle_gamma   90.00
#
_symmetry.space_group_name_H-M   'P 1'
#
loop_
_entity.id
_entity.type
_entity.pdbx_description
1 polymer ?
#
loop_
_entity_poly.entity_id
_entity_poly.type
_entity_poly.pdbx_seq_one_letter_code
_entity_poly.pdbx_strand_id
1 'polypeptide(L)'
;LRSLGVSRICRQTVKNILQDENIEPSPTRRRGTWDDYLKAHAETLWACDFFTKRTVSARGIVDLYILVFMHLESREVIVSQSTRKPNSAWVIEQTQAFVEQTEKREHRPTILIHGRDTKFSADFKATLKGRGVKCKKLPVRSPNLNARVERFIQTIKTECLDHFIAFGKDRLDYLVREFAHYYNEARPHSNRDHRPPKDQSSVPEWETIRLAEVVCRE
;
A
#
# COMPACT_ATOMS: atom_id res chain seq x y z
N LEU A 1 -12.08 -35.31 21.60
CA LEU A 1 -13.01 -36.23 20.93
C LEU A 1 -12.31 -37.53 20.48
N ARG A 2 -11.10 -37.46 19.93
CA ARG A 2 -10.31 -38.67 19.59
C ARG A 2 -9.99 -39.53 20.80
N SER A 3 -9.76 -38.94 21.97
CA SER A 3 -9.57 -39.65 23.26
C SER A 3 -10.83 -40.32 23.77
N LEU A 4 -12.01 -40.00 23.23
CA LEU A 4 -13.30 -40.61 23.56
C LEU A 4 -13.77 -41.61 22.50
N GLY A 5 -12.87 -42.08 21.63
CA GLY A 5 -13.19 -43.08 20.60
C GLY A 5 -13.94 -42.56 19.35
N VAL A 6 -14.18 -41.27 19.25
CA VAL A 6 -14.89 -40.68 18.11
C VAL A 6 -13.91 -40.33 17.01
N SER A 7 -13.84 -41.15 15.96
CA SER A 7 -12.86 -41.01 14.88
C SER A 7 -13.27 -40.06 13.73
N ARG A 8 -14.56 -39.81 13.52
CA ARG A 8 -15.07 -38.96 12.47
C ARG A 8 -16.33 -38.21 12.90
N ILE A 9 -16.22 -36.88 13.07
CA ILE A 9 -17.34 -35.99 13.24
C ILE A 9 -17.23 -34.89 12.17
N CYS A 10 -18.33 -34.64 11.43
CA CYS A 10 -18.38 -33.51 10.51
C CYS A 10 -18.71 -32.20 11.28
N ARG A 11 -18.41 -31.06 10.65
CA ARG A 11 -18.70 -29.74 11.25
C ARG A 11 -20.20 -29.55 11.55
N GLN A 12 -21.06 -30.10 10.69
CA GLN A 12 -22.51 -29.98 10.85
C GLN A 12 -22.99 -30.74 12.08
N THR A 13 -22.48 -31.94 12.33
CA THR A 13 -22.82 -32.73 13.52
C THR A 13 -22.44 -31.97 14.81
N VAL A 14 -21.24 -31.35 14.84
CA VAL A 14 -20.82 -30.53 16.00
C VAL A 14 -21.75 -29.34 16.19
N LYS A 15 -22.13 -28.66 15.08
CA LYS A 15 -23.06 -27.53 15.12
C LYS A 15 -24.43 -27.94 15.66
N ASN A 16 -24.97 -29.07 15.21
CA ASN A 16 -26.26 -29.57 15.65
C ASN A 16 -26.22 -29.92 17.16
N ILE A 17 -25.21 -30.64 17.62
CA ILE A 17 -25.06 -30.97 19.04
C ILE A 17 -24.98 -29.71 19.92
N LEU A 18 -24.23 -28.68 19.47
CA LEU A 18 -24.15 -27.43 20.21
C LEU A 18 -25.48 -26.68 20.25
N GLN A 19 -26.26 -26.75 19.19
CA GLN A 19 -27.62 -26.16 19.11
C GLN A 19 -28.61 -26.94 20.01
N ASP A 20 -28.59 -28.26 19.96
CA ASP A 20 -29.46 -29.12 20.75
C ASP A 20 -29.24 -28.96 22.27
N GLU A 21 -27.98 -28.75 22.65
CA GLU A 21 -27.57 -28.51 24.05
C GLU A 21 -27.66 -27.02 24.46
N ASN A 22 -28.20 -26.12 23.63
CA ASN A 22 -28.24 -24.67 23.84
C ASN A 22 -26.88 -24.06 24.21
N ILE A 23 -25.79 -24.68 23.77
CA ILE A 23 -24.45 -24.15 23.94
C ILE A 23 -24.18 -23.18 22.80
N GLU A 24 -24.16 -21.90 23.10
CA GLU A 24 -23.74 -20.90 22.13
C GLU A 24 -22.32 -21.22 21.63
N PRO A 25 -22.05 -21.14 20.32
CA PRO A 25 -20.69 -21.26 19.82
C PRO A 25 -19.85 -20.25 20.60
N SER A 26 -18.70 -20.69 21.11
CA SER A 26 -17.74 -19.85 21.82
C SER A 26 -17.71 -18.48 21.16
N PRO A 27 -17.94 -17.37 21.88
CA PRO A 27 -18.00 -16.07 21.28
C PRO A 27 -16.77 -15.96 20.41
N THR A 28 -16.97 -15.81 19.12
CA THR A 28 -15.88 -15.54 18.19
C THR A 28 -15.12 -14.44 18.87
N ARG A 29 -13.93 -14.71 19.37
CA ARG A 29 -13.06 -13.65 19.87
C ARG A 29 -13.15 -12.63 18.76
N ARG A 30 -13.77 -11.49 19.03
CA ARG A 30 -13.71 -10.32 18.16
C ARG A 30 -12.23 -9.92 18.13
N ARG A 31 -11.46 -10.69 17.41
CA ARG A 31 -10.24 -10.19 16.81
C ARG A 31 -10.79 -9.16 15.85
N GLY A 32 -10.64 -7.89 16.21
CA GLY A 32 -10.99 -6.82 15.33
C GLY A 32 -10.55 -7.22 13.94
N THR A 33 -11.41 -7.12 12.96
CA THR A 33 -11.05 -7.49 11.59
C THR A 33 -9.86 -6.63 11.17
N TRP A 34 -9.12 -7.05 10.18
CA TRP A 34 -8.09 -6.17 9.59
C TRP A 34 -8.67 -4.82 9.17
N ASP A 35 -9.92 -4.80 8.76
CA ASP A 35 -10.63 -3.56 8.41
C ASP A 35 -10.82 -2.64 9.62
N ASP A 36 -11.15 -3.19 10.79
CA ASP A 36 -11.24 -2.41 12.03
C ASP A 36 -9.85 -1.86 12.43
N TYR A 37 -8.81 -2.68 12.25
CA TYR A 37 -7.44 -2.26 12.51
C TYR A 37 -6.98 -1.16 11.54
N LEU A 38 -7.28 -1.31 10.24
CA LEU A 38 -6.96 -0.31 9.22
C LEU A 38 -7.68 1.01 9.49
N LYS A 39 -8.96 0.96 9.86
CA LYS A 39 -9.74 2.16 10.21
C LYS A 39 -9.19 2.86 11.45
N ALA A 40 -8.84 2.11 12.50
CA ALA A 40 -8.31 2.68 13.74
C ALA A 40 -6.92 3.32 13.61
N HIS A 41 -6.18 2.99 12.56
CA HIS A 41 -4.81 3.49 12.33
C HIS A 41 -4.65 4.17 10.98
N ALA A 42 -5.74 4.49 10.30
CA ALA A 42 -5.74 4.95 8.91
C ALA A 42 -4.78 6.13 8.69
N GLU A 43 -4.85 7.12 9.54
CA GLU A 43 -4.08 8.38 9.47
C GLU A 43 -2.56 8.21 9.57
N THR A 44 -2.09 7.13 10.17
CA THR A 44 -0.66 6.89 10.43
C THR A 44 -0.13 5.62 9.80
N LEU A 45 -0.98 4.95 9.03
CA LEU A 45 -0.69 3.66 8.44
C LEU A 45 -0.17 3.80 7.01
N TRP A 46 1.03 3.30 6.79
CA TRP A 46 1.68 3.24 5.48
C TRP A 46 1.92 1.81 5.05
N ALA A 47 1.98 1.60 3.75
CA ALA A 47 2.40 0.33 3.17
C ALA A 47 3.53 0.57 2.17
N CYS A 48 4.39 -0.43 1.99
CA CYS A 48 5.45 -0.34 1.00
C CYS A 48 5.59 -1.63 0.19
N ASP A 49 6.03 -1.46 -1.05
CA ASP A 49 6.33 -2.57 -1.95
C ASP A 49 7.35 -2.16 -3.01
N PHE A 50 7.93 -3.15 -3.66
CA PHE A 50 8.86 -2.96 -4.77
C PHE A 50 8.16 -3.14 -6.10
N PHE A 51 8.61 -2.35 -7.08
CA PHE A 51 8.38 -2.70 -8.46
C PHE A 51 9.66 -2.57 -9.29
N THR A 52 9.64 -3.20 -10.43
CA THR A 52 10.78 -3.24 -11.35
C THR A 52 10.36 -2.69 -12.69
N LYS A 53 11.24 -1.90 -13.31
CA LYS A 53 11.12 -1.49 -14.71
C LYS A 53 12.41 -1.82 -15.45
N ARG A 54 12.24 -2.44 -16.59
CA ARG A 54 13.33 -2.70 -17.51
C ARG A 54 13.71 -1.43 -18.26
N THR A 55 15.00 -1.13 -18.32
CA THR A 55 15.54 0.07 -18.98
C THR A 55 16.67 -0.29 -19.93
N VAL A 56 16.89 0.55 -20.92
CA VAL A 56 18.01 0.43 -21.85
C VAL A 56 19.17 1.28 -21.32
N SER A 57 20.36 0.71 -21.27
CA SER A 57 21.58 1.43 -20.89
C SER A 57 22.68 1.19 -21.94
N ALA A 58 23.76 1.96 -21.90
CA ALA A 58 24.91 1.77 -22.76
C ALA A 58 25.54 0.35 -22.66
N ARG A 59 25.25 -0.38 -21.58
CA ARG A 59 25.72 -1.76 -21.34
C ARG A 59 24.65 -2.82 -21.61
N GLY A 60 23.54 -2.46 -22.27
CA GLY A 60 22.41 -3.34 -22.56
C GLY A 60 21.20 -3.10 -21.69
N ILE A 61 20.30 -4.07 -21.67
CA ILE A 61 19.05 -4.03 -20.92
C ILE A 61 19.31 -4.35 -19.45
N VAL A 62 18.77 -3.54 -18.55
CA VAL A 62 18.91 -3.70 -17.10
C VAL A 62 17.58 -3.52 -16.39
N ASP A 63 17.36 -4.28 -15.34
CA ASP A 63 16.22 -4.11 -14.45
C ASP A 63 16.59 -3.14 -13.33
N LEU A 64 15.73 -2.11 -13.14
CA LEU A 64 15.84 -1.14 -12.06
C LEU A 64 14.69 -1.33 -11.10
N TYR A 65 15.02 -1.33 -9.80
CA TYR A 65 14.08 -1.52 -8.69
C TYR A 65 13.75 -0.18 -8.08
N ILE A 66 12.47 0.03 -7.78
CA ILE A 66 11.95 1.22 -7.10
C ILE A 66 11.16 0.74 -5.88
N LEU A 67 11.35 1.41 -4.74
CA LEU A 67 10.57 1.21 -3.53
C LEU A 67 9.49 2.29 -3.46
N VAL A 68 8.26 1.87 -3.23
CA VAL A 68 7.10 2.75 -3.08
C VAL A 68 6.62 2.69 -1.65
N PHE A 69 6.35 3.82 -1.06
CA PHE A 69 5.61 3.96 0.18
C PHE A 69 4.27 4.63 -0.12
N MET A 70 3.18 4.10 0.43
CA MET A 70 1.84 4.65 0.24
C MET A 70 1.15 4.83 1.57
N HIS A 71 0.62 6.01 1.79
CA HIS A 71 -0.30 6.29 2.88
C HIS A 71 -1.65 5.64 2.57
N LEU A 72 -2.14 4.75 3.47
CA LEU A 72 -3.31 3.93 3.12
C LEU A 72 -4.62 4.69 3.12
N GLU A 73 -4.74 5.78 3.84
CA GLU A 73 -5.94 6.61 3.86
C GLU A 73 -5.98 7.56 2.67
N SER A 74 -5.03 8.48 2.59
CA SER A 74 -5.02 9.52 1.54
C SER A 74 -4.62 8.99 0.17
N ARG A 75 -4.01 7.81 0.07
CA ARG A 75 -3.39 7.25 -1.14
C ARG A 75 -2.13 7.99 -1.61
N GLU A 76 -1.65 8.96 -0.85
CA GLU A 76 -0.41 9.64 -1.17
C GLU A 76 0.74 8.65 -1.30
N VAL A 77 1.60 8.87 -2.30
CA VAL A 77 2.75 8.02 -2.57
C VAL A 77 4.06 8.79 -2.44
N ILE A 78 5.07 8.11 -1.91
CA ILE A 78 6.46 8.52 -1.91
C ILE A 78 7.24 7.43 -2.61
N VAL A 79 8.07 7.80 -3.57
CA VAL A 79 8.85 6.87 -4.37
C VAL A 79 10.35 7.07 -4.13
N SER A 80 11.09 5.99 -4.07
CA SER A 80 12.55 6.03 -3.98
C SER A 80 13.19 6.35 -5.33
N GLN A 81 14.46 6.72 -5.32
CA GLN A 81 15.29 6.60 -6.50
C GLN A 81 15.43 5.12 -6.88
N SER A 82 15.63 4.86 -8.18
CA SER A 82 15.82 3.48 -8.65
C SER A 82 17.23 2.95 -8.37
N THR A 83 17.37 1.63 -8.31
CA THR A 83 18.65 0.97 -8.16
C THR A 83 18.72 -0.33 -8.96
N ARG A 84 19.93 -0.72 -9.37
CA ARG A 84 20.20 -2.06 -9.92
C ARG A 84 20.37 -3.12 -8.83
N LYS A 85 20.74 -2.68 -7.63
CA LYS A 85 21.09 -3.56 -6.50
C LYS A 85 20.26 -3.19 -5.28
N PRO A 86 19.01 -3.68 -5.18
CA PRO A 86 18.15 -3.42 -4.02
C PRO A 86 18.59 -4.26 -2.81
N ASN A 87 19.81 -4.01 -2.34
CA ASN A 87 20.36 -4.66 -1.16
C ASN A 87 19.83 -4.04 0.13
N SER A 88 20.13 -4.67 1.27
CA SER A 88 19.67 -4.22 2.59
C SER A 88 20.09 -2.77 2.90
N ALA A 89 21.33 -2.39 2.56
CA ALA A 89 21.83 -1.04 2.82
C ALA A 89 21.02 0.02 2.06
N TRP A 90 20.75 -0.22 0.77
CA TRP A 90 19.94 0.69 -0.02
C TRP A 90 18.48 0.76 0.51
N VAL A 91 17.88 -0.36 0.91
CA VAL A 91 16.53 -0.36 1.48
C VAL A 91 16.48 0.45 2.76
N ILE A 92 17.49 0.35 3.62
CA ILE A 92 17.63 1.13 4.85
C ILE A 92 17.73 2.61 4.53
N GLU A 93 18.60 3.00 3.59
CA GLU A 93 18.77 4.38 3.15
C GLU A 93 17.46 4.99 2.65
N GLN A 94 16.72 4.28 1.76
CA GLN A 94 15.44 4.78 1.25
C GLN A 94 14.39 4.86 2.35
N THR A 95 14.44 3.96 3.32
CA THR A 95 13.54 3.97 4.47
C THR A 95 13.82 5.14 5.41
N GLN A 96 15.08 5.46 5.63
CA GLN A 96 15.49 6.63 6.41
C GLN A 96 15.01 7.92 5.74
N ALA A 97 15.23 8.05 4.43
CA ALA A 97 14.75 9.19 3.65
C ALA A 97 13.22 9.34 3.72
N PHE A 98 12.48 8.22 3.64
CA PHE A 98 11.02 8.21 3.83
C PHE A 98 10.61 8.72 5.21
N VAL A 99 11.24 8.22 6.29
CA VAL A 99 10.92 8.65 7.66
C VAL A 99 11.23 10.13 7.83
N GLU A 100 12.39 10.61 7.39
CA GLU A 100 12.78 12.02 7.48
C GLU A 100 11.82 12.95 6.72
N GLN A 101 11.39 12.54 5.53
CA GLN A 101 10.41 13.29 4.74
C GLN A 101 9.03 13.36 5.41
N THR A 102 8.68 12.37 6.23
CA THR A 102 7.37 12.26 6.87
C THR A 102 7.37 12.66 8.35
N GLU A 103 8.53 12.86 8.96
CA GLU A 103 8.68 13.14 10.40
C GLU A 103 7.99 14.44 10.86
N LYS A 104 7.98 15.45 9.98
CA LYS A 104 7.39 16.77 10.27
C LYS A 104 5.88 16.85 9.98
N ARG A 105 5.26 15.76 9.57
CA ARG A 105 3.83 15.72 9.27
C ARG A 105 3.02 15.64 10.56
N GLU A 106 1.83 16.21 10.53
CA GLU A 106 0.86 16.12 11.63
C GLU A 106 0.58 14.63 11.97
N HIS A 107 0.35 13.81 10.96
CA HIS A 107 0.14 12.37 11.07
C HIS A 107 1.37 11.59 10.58
N ARG A 108 2.44 11.60 11.40
CA ARG A 108 3.65 10.85 11.08
C ARG A 108 3.39 9.34 11.03
N PRO A 109 4.13 8.58 10.21
CA PRO A 109 4.02 7.12 10.17
C PRO A 109 4.26 6.49 11.54
N THR A 110 3.31 5.71 12.03
CA THR A 110 3.48 4.87 13.23
C THR A 110 3.52 3.39 12.89
N ILE A 111 2.96 3.02 11.76
CA ILE A 111 2.90 1.64 11.28
C ILE A 111 3.26 1.60 9.80
N LEU A 112 4.19 0.72 9.45
CA LEU A 112 4.53 0.39 8.07
C LEU A 112 4.27 -1.08 7.78
N ILE A 113 3.40 -1.34 6.81
CA ILE A 113 3.11 -2.69 6.31
C ILE A 113 4.00 -2.96 5.10
N HIS A 114 4.60 -4.16 5.04
CA HIS A 114 5.41 -4.57 3.91
C HIS A 114 5.09 -5.99 3.45
N GLY A 115 5.38 -6.28 2.19
CA GLY A 115 5.27 -7.61 1.60
C GLY A 115 6.24 -8.62 2.21
N ARG A 116 6.32 -9.79 1.58
CA ARG A 116 7.17 -10.90 2.03
C ARG A 116 8.54 -10.93 1.35
N ASP A 117 8.88 -9.89 0.62
CA ASP A 117 10.18 -9.81 -0.04
C ASP A 117 11.32 -9.92 0.99
N THR A 118 12.32 -10.71 0.67
CA THR A 118 13.50 -10.94 1.52
C THR A 118 14.37 -9.71 1.70
N LYS A 119 14.22 -8.71 0.83
CA LYS A 119 14.91 -7.42 0.93
C LYS A 119 14.51 -6.63 2.18
N PHE A 120 13.31 -6.88 2.74
CA PHE A 120 12.88 -6.34 4.03
C PHE A 120 13.56 -7.09 5.19
N SER A 121 14.83 -6.83 5.41
CA SER A 121 15.70 -7.51 6.36
C SER A 121 15.37 -7.22 7.84
N ALA A 122 16.12 -7.84 8.75
CA ALA A 122 16.05 -7.53 10.18
C ALA A 122 16.49 -6.09 10.46
N ASP A 123 17.51 -5.60 9.76
CA ASP A 123 18.04 -4.24 9.90
C ASP A 123 17.05 -3.18 9.45
N PHE A 124 16.31 -3.44 8.36
CA PHE A 124 15.18 -2.60 7.94
C PHE A 124 14.14 -2.41 9.06
N LYS A 125 13.79 -3.52 9.74
CA LYS A 125 12.84 -3.46 10.87
C LYS A 125 13.43 -2.75 12.08
N ALA A 126 14.71 -2.95 12.37
CA ALA A 126 15.41 -2.27 13.45
C ALA A 126 15.48 -0.75 13.21
N THR A 127 15.76 -0.33 11.97
CA THR A 127 15.77 1.09 11.57
C THR A 127 14.40 1.74 11.81
N LEU A 128 13.31 1.12 11.35
CA LEU A 128 11.96 1.62 11.59
C LEU A 128 11.61 1.69 13.08
N LYS A 129 11.96 0.64 13.83
CA LYS A 129 11.73 0.58 15.27
C LYS A 129 12.49 1.70 16.01
N GLY A 130 13.74 1.97 15.64
CA GLY A 130 14.53 3.08 16.19
C GLY A 130 13.92 4.46 15.96
N ARG A 131 13.09 4.62 14.94
CA ARG A 131 12.33 5.85 14.62
C ARG A 131 10.87 5.81 15.10
N GLY A 132 10.49 4.83 15.94
CA GLY A 132 9.14 4.71 16.50
C GLY A 132 8.09 4.14 15.55
N VAL A 133 8.49 3.61 14.39
CA VAL A 133 7.58 3.03 13.40
C VAL A 133 7.49 1.50 13.59
N LYS A 134 6.29 0.99 13.84
CA LYS A 134 6.03 -0.44 13.95
C LYS A 134 5.98 -1.08 12.58
N CYS A 135 6.92 -1.98 12.30
CA CYS A 135 6.95 -2.74 11.05
C CYS A 135 6.07 -3.98 11.13
N LYS A 136 5.13 -4.15 10.20
CA LYS A 136 4.25 -5.32 10.12
C LYS A 136 4.38 -6.02 8.78
N LYS A 137 4.72 -7.31 8.83
CA LYS A 137 4.73 -8.18 7.65
C LYS A 137 3.30 -8.61 7.31
N LEU A 138 2.94 -8.55 6.03
CA LEU A 138 1.64 -9.03 5.56
C LEU A 138 1.41 -10.51 5.90
N PRO A 139 0.23 -10.87 6.46
CA PRO A 139 -0.14 -12.25 6.67
C PRO A 139 -0.21 -13.03 5.35
N VAL A 140 -0.07 -14.36 5.43
CA VAL A 140 -0.32 -15.23 4.27
C VAL A 140 -1.80 -15.14 3.89
N ARG A 141 -2.09 -15.02 2.60
CA ARG A 141 -3.45 -14.94 2.07
C ARG A 141 -4.26 -13.70 2.50
N SER A 142 -3.59 -12.56 2.62
CA SER A 142 -4.26 -11.27 2.86
C SER A 142 -4.04 -10.31 1.67
N PRO A 143 -4.57 -10.62 0.47
CA PRO A 143 -4.31 -9.85 -0.75
C PRO A 143 -4.81 -8.41 -0.64
N ASN A 144 -5.88 -8.17 0.10
CA ASN A 144 -6.50 -6.84 0.19
C ASN A 144 -5.62 -5.78 0.87
N LEU A 145 -4.66 -6.21 1.71
CA LEU A 145 -3.85 -5.27 2.49
C LEU A 145 -2.78 -4.55 1.66
N ASN A 146 -2.28 -5.20 0.61
CA ASN A 146 -1.31 -4.59 -0.30
C ASN A 146 -1.96 -4.13 -1.62
N ALA A 147 -3.24 -4.44 -1.82
CA ALA A 147 -3.95 -4.16 -3.07
C ALA A 147 -3.89 -2.68 -3.48
N ARG A 148 -3.78 -1.76 -2.52
CA ARG A 148 -3.68 -0.32 -2.80
C ARG A 148 -2.33 0.04 -3.40
N VAL A 149 -1.24 -0.47 -2.84
CA VAL A 149 0.12 -0.26 -3.38
C VAL A 149 0.27 -0.98 -4.72
N GLU A 150 -0.22 -2.22 -4.82
CA GLU A 150 -0.24 -2.98 -6.07
C GLU A 150 -1.01 -2.24 -7.18
N ARG A 151 -2.14 -1.65 -6.82
CA ARG A 151 -2.94 -0.81 -7.74
C ARG A 151 -2.16 0.42 -8.21
N PHE A 152 -1.45 1.10 -7.33
CA PHE A 152 -0.58 2.21 -7.73
C PHE A 152 0.52 1.74 -8.67
N ILE A 153 1.18 0.61 -8.34
CA ILE A 153 2.23 0.04 -9.19
C ILE A 153 1.69 -0.31 -10.58
N GLN A 154 0.49 -0.87 -10.65
CA GLN A 154 -0.19 -1.11 -11.92
C GLN A 154 -0.44 0.21 -12.66
N THR A 155 -1.00 1.21 -11.97
CA THR A 155 -1.34 2.52 -12.52
C THR A 155 -0.11 3.22 -13.12
N ILE A 156 1.00 3.32 -12.37
CA ILE A 156 2.21 3.96 -12.92
C ILE A 156 2.78 3.19 -14.12
N LYS A 157 2.68 1.87 -14.13
CA LYS A 157 3.10 1.07 -15.30
C LYS A 157 2.23 1.37 -16.50
N THR A 158 0.92 1.24 -16.37
CA THR A 158 -0.01 1.36 -17.51
C THR A 158 -0.22 2.80 -17.98
N GLU A 159 -0.24 3.78 -17.09
CA GLU A 159 -0.52 5.17 -17.43
C GLU A 159 0.76 5.96 -17.79
N CYS A 160 1.96 5.46 -17.44
CA CYS A 160 3.21 6.16 -17.70
C CYS A 160 4.28 5.24 -18.28
N LEU A 161 4.81 4.31 -17.48
CA LEU A 161 6.07 3.66 -17.80
C LEU A 161 6.01 2.76 -19.05
N ASP A 162 4.86 2.21 -19.41
CA ASP A 162 4.71 1.35 -20.58
C ASP A 162 4.60 2.14 -21.88
N HIS A 163 4.39 3.46 -21.80
CA HIS A 163 4.42 4.36 -22.95
C HIS A 163 5.81 4.90 -23.29
N PHE A 164 6.82 4.64 -22.44
CA PHE A 164 8.17 5.16 -22.62
C PHE A 164 9.22 4.07 -22.57
N ILE A 165 10.21 4.21 -23.47
CA ILE A 165 11.47 3.50 -23.34
C ILE A 165 12.38 4.35 -22.45
N ALA A 166 12.63 3.89 -21.23
CA ALA A 166 13.52 4.59 -20.33
C ALA A 166 14.97 4.28 -20.65
N PHE A 167 15.75 5.32 -20.95
CA PHE A 167 17.18 5.22 -21.18
C PHE A 167 17.93 5.55 -19.89
N GLY A 168 18.43 4.49 -19.21
CA GLY A 168 19.20 4.62 -17.98
C GLY A 168 18.36 4.94 -16.73
N LYS A 169 19.10 5.10 -15.62
CA LYS A 169 18.52 5.35 -14.29
C LYS A 169 17.86 6.72 -14.20
N ASP A 170 18.55 7.77 -14.64
CA ASP A 170 18.12 9.15 -14.43
C ASP A 170 16.81 9.45 -15.15
N ARG A 171 16.64 8.90 -16.36
CA ARG A 171 15.37 9.04 -17.10
C ARG A 171 14.22 8.31 -16.43
N LEU A 172 14.49 7.10 -15.89
CA LEU A 172 13.47 6.37 -15.14
C LEU A 172 13.09 7.11 -13.87
N ASP A 173 14.07 7.58 -13.10
CA ASP A 173 13.85 8.33 -11.86
C ASP A 173 13.06 9.62 -12.12
N TYR A 174 13.34 10.31 -13.21
CA TYR A 174 12.55 11.46 -13.65
C TYR A 174 11.09 11.09 -13.90
N LEU A 175 10.83 10.07 -14.73
CA LEU A 175 9.46 9.65 -15.06
C LEU A 175 8.67 9.20 -13.83
N VAL A 176 9.31 8.45 -12.94
CA VAL A 176 8.68 7.96 -11.70
C VAL A 176 8.34 9.11 -10.76
N ARG A 177 9.24 10.07 -10.61
CA ARG A 177 9.04 11.25 -9.76
C ARG A 177 7.92 12.15 -10.30
N GLU A 178 7.95 12.47 -11.60
CA GLU A 178 6.91 13.30 -12.23
C GLU A 178 5.54 12.64 -12.17
N PHE A 179 5.48 11.32 -12.40
CA PHE A 179 4.22 10.60 -12.27
C PHE A 179 3.73 10.57 -10.81
N ALA A 180 4.62 10.36 -9.84
CA ALA A 180 4.24 10.40 -8.42
C ALA A 180 3.74 11.80 -8.01
N HIS A 181 4.35 12.86 -8.54
CA HIS A 181 3.87 14.23 -8.34
C HIS A 181 2.47 14.42 -8.92
N TYR A 182 2.27 14.08 -10.21
CA TYR A 182 0.96 14.12 -10.86
C TYR A 182 -0.09 13.29 -10.09
N TYR A 183 0.27 12.06 -9.68
CA TYR A 183 -0.60 11.17 -8.92
C TYR A 183 -1.07 11.79 -7.61
N ASN A 184 -0.17 12.45 -6.90
CA ASN A 184 -0.44 13.06 -5.59
C ASN A 184 -1.22 14.39 -5.69
N GLU A 185 -0.93 15.21 -6.70
CA GLU A 185 -1.41 16.60 -6.75
C GLU A 185 -2.59 16.82 -7.73
N ALA A 186 -2.69 15.99 -8.77
CA ALA A 186 -3.63 16.26 -9.86
C ALA A 186 -4.50 15.07 -10.28
N ARG A 187 -4.04 13.83 -10.09
CA ARG A 187 -4.77 12.66 -10.58
C ARG A 187 -6.05 12.42 -9.80
N PRO A 188 -7.24 12.40 -10.47
CA PRO A 188 -8.50 12.13 -9.79
C PRO A 188 -8.61 10.68 -9.32
N HIS A 189 -9.15 10.48 -8.13
CA HIS A 189 -9.39 9.16 -7.52
C HIS A 189 -10.87 8.96 -7.24
N SER A 190 -11.50 7.98 -7.88
CA SER A 190 -12.93 7.70 -7.73
C SER A 190 -13.37 7.45 -6.28
N ASN A 191 -12.50 6.86 -5.45
CA ASN A 191 -12.76 6.59 -4.03
C ASN A 191 -12.53 7.82 -3.12
N ARG A 192 -12.25 8.97 -3.70
CA ARG A 192 -11.99 10.24 -3.00
C ARG A 192 -12.75 11.38 -3.67
N ASP A 193 -13.94 11.10 -4.17
CA ASP A 193 -14.78 12.08 -4.89
C ASP A 193 -14.02 12.79 -6.01
N HIS A 194 -13.23 12.00 -6.76
CA HIS A 194 -12.35 12.45 -7.84
C HIS A 194 -11.26 13.45 -7.45
N ARG A 195 -10.87 13.49 -6.16
CA ARG A 195 -9.79 14.34 -5.68
C ARG A 195 -8.44 13.63 -5.68
N PRO A 196 -7.35 14.37 -5.87
CA PRO A 196 -6.02 13.84 -5.70
C PRO A 196 -5.70 13.53 -4.22
N PRO A 197 -4.70 12.68 -3.94
CA PRO A 197 -4.33 12.28 -2.59
C PRO A 197 -4.01 13.43 -1.63
N LYS A 198 -3.39 14.48 -2.10
CA LYS A 198 -3.00 15.63 -1.28
C LYS A 198 -4.07 16.72 -1.16
N ASP A 199 -5.14 16.62 -1.90
CA ASP A 199 -6.25 17.54 -1.74
C ASP A 199 -7.01 17.21 -0.44
N GLN A 200 -6.89 18.09 0.54
CA GLN A 200 -7.57 18.05 1.84
C GLN A 200 -8.72 19.05 1.92
N SER A 201 -9.07 19.74 0.82
CA SER A 201 -10.19 20.67 0.81
C SER A 201 -11.48 19.94 1.21
N SER A 202 -12.35 20.63 1.96
CA SER A 202 -13.70 20.14 2.23
C SER A 202 -14.43 19.89 0.91
N VAL A 203 -15.31 18.86 0.87
CA VAL A 203 -16.14 18.60 -0.31
C VAL A 203 -16.95 19.88 -0.58
N PRO A 204 -16.80 20.56 -1.73
CA PRO A 204 -17.76 21.59 -2.09
C PRO A 204 -19.14 20.93 -2.10
N GLU A 205 -20.13 21.57 -1.53
CA GLU A 205 -21.51 21.20 -1.82
C GLU A 205 -21.67 21.30 -3.33
N TRP A 206 -21.93 20.17 -4.01
CA TRP A 206 -22.13 20.13 -5.44
C TRP A 206 -23.38 20.94 -5.77
N GLU A 207 -23.21 22.16 -6.20
CA GLU A 207 -24.26 22.83 -6.96
C GLU A 207 -24.51 21.99 -8.20
N THR A 208 -25.74 21.56 -8.39
CA THR A 208 -26.13 20.74 -9.55
C THR A 208 -25.92 21.60 -10.80
N ILE A 209 -24.78 21.40 -11.48
CA ILE A 209 -24.52 22.08 -12.75
C ILE A 209 -25.58 21.57 -13.74
N ARG A 210 -26.46 22.48 -14.18
CA ARG A 210 -27.41 22.15 -15.23
C ARG A 210 -26.65 22.00 -16.55
N LEU A 211 -26.95 20.95 -17.31
CA LEU A 211 -26.32 20.69 -18.62
C LEU A 211 -26.33 21.91 -19.56
N ALA A 212 -27.31 22.81 -19.40
CA ALA A 212 -27.40 24.08 -20.16
C ALA A 212 -26.29 25.09 -19.80
N GLU A 213 -25.58 24.91 -18.70
CA GLU A 213 -24.50 25.81 -18.23
C GLU A 213 -23.11 25.36 -18.70
N VAL A 214 -23.03 24.16 -19.32
CA VAL A 214 -21.79 23.65 -19.89
C VAL A 214 -21.56 24.28 -21.26
N VAL A 215 -20.75 25.34 -21.29
CA VAL A 215 -20.30 25.94 -22.55
C VAL A 215 -19.12 25.15 -23.06
N CYS A 216 -19.29 24.39 -24.14
CA CYS A 216 -18.16 23.87 -24.91
C CYS A 216 -17.46 25.08 -25.60
N ARG A 217 -16.23 25.36 -25.21
CA ARG A 217 -15.37 26.24 -25.98
C ARG A 217 -14.75 25.41 -27.10
N GLU A 218 -15.09 25.76 -28.35
CA GLU A 218 -14.41 25.28 -29.56
C GLU A 218 -12.97 25.80 -29.63
#